data_3ca5d5688d26f88bb01be67677e7f135
#
_entry.id   3ca5d5688d26f88bb01be67677e7f135
#
_cell.length_a   1.000
_cell.length_b   1.000
_cell.length_c   1.000
_cell.angle_alpha   90.00
_cell.angle_beta   90.00
_cell.angle_gamma   90.00
#
_symmetry.space_group_name_H-M   'P 1'
#
loop_
_entity.id
_entity.type
_entity.pdbx_description
1 polymer ?
#
loop_
_entity_poly.entity_id
_entity_poly.type
_entity_poly.pdbx_seq_one_letter_code
_entity_poly.pdbx_strand_id
1 'polypeptide(L)'
;MRELIELQDIQKCKQEQAKDLPNWVYYDENGTMKVNAQKLGYEVMKEVPMIRASELSFGARFDKSIGAWRLDSLNDYLEGYITKKLESVGKWSQQKLNETKKFIFIKIYDSTMKENPFNRSKPYLANIKNGTYNIKTGELKPHDIKDYILQSQEYAIDPSIKDYPTKTVAWLNDLTGDKESVLYLMEIIGYCFYRSYAPFQCITILQGSGENGKSTFLTMLTKILGQSNVSNVTLQDLGNKQNRFASSNLFQKLANVFADIGADFIKSTDLLKALTGGDRLSAEQKGKDAFMFINFAKLIFSANELPPFSDFTLGWDRRLNVVPFDCVIDETFKQKHDLQAIEDEIPIFTVECMRAFFEAFQRGKLTESVKMKETKEKWLKESNHVLRFIEEMCDLDMESNEGDSSKMIYEEYQNFCFKESLKELSQPKFTKQLEKMGIFRRKQSINGTRMWRYTHLKLKNEYTPIIS
;
A
#
# COMPACT_ATOMS: atom_id res chain seq x y z
N MET A 1 66.23 18.88 -37.60
CA MET A 1 66.18 19.82 -36.42
C MET A 1 64.76 20.53 -36.37
N ARG A 2 64.26 21.12 -37.45
CA ARG A 2 62.95 21.76 -37.48
C ARG A 2 61.81 20.76 -37.18
N GLU A 3 61.81 19.58 -37.80
CA GLU A 3 60.78 18.55 -37.58
C GLU A 3 60.73 18.00 -36.15
N LEU A 4 61.90 17.92 -35.45
CA LEU A 4 61.98 17.51 -34.06
C LEU A 4 61.42 18.57 -33.09
N ILE A 5 61.60 19.87 -33.41
CA ILE A 5 61.04 20.98 -32.65
C ILE A 5 59.53 21.06 -32.83
N GLU A 6 59.02 20.91 -34.07
CA GLU A 6 57.58 20.87 -34.32
C GLU A 6 56.91 19.68 -33.63
N LEU A 7 57.55 18.49 -33.58
CA LEU A 7 57.05 17.33 -32.85
C LEU A 7 57.05 17.56 -31.33
N GLN A 8 58.04 18.25 -30.79
CA GLN A 8 58.08 18.59 -29.36
C GLN A 8 57.04 19.64 -28.98
N ASP A 9 56.80 20.64 -29.80
CA ASP A 9 55.77 21.67 -29.59
C ASP A 9 54.37 21.10 -29.72
N ILE A 10 54.14 20.19 -30.66
CA ILE A 10 52.89 19.44 -30.80
C ILE A 10 52.62 18.53 -29.60
N GLN A 11 53.67 17.85 -29.09
CA GLN A 11 53.58 17.04 -27.88
C GLN A 11 53.27 17.88 -26.63
N LYS A 12 53.87 19.06 -26.51
CA LYS A 12 53.68 19.98 -25.41
C LYS A 12 52.28 20.61 -25.42
N CYS A 13 51.79 21.03 -26.58
CA CYS A 13 50.44 21.52 -26.76
C CYS A 13 49.39 20.42 -26.45
N LYS A 14 49.65 19.17 -26.84
CA LYS A 14 48.79 18.02 -26.54
C LYS A 14 48.82 17.66 -25.05
N GLN A 15 49.94 17.80 -24.36
CA GLN A 15 50.07 17.61 -22.93
C GLN A 15 49.34 18.70 -22.13
N GLU A 16 49.32 19.94 -22.60
CA GLU A 16 48.58 21.06 -22.01
C GLU A 16 47.08 20.88 -22.20
N GLN A 17 46.62 20.45 -23.38
CA GLN A 17 45.21 20.09 -23.66
C GLN A 17 44.74 18.85 -22.88
N ALA A 18 45.65 17.94 -22.53
CA ALA A 18 45.33 16.75 -21.74
C ALA A 18 45.02 17.05 -20.27
N LYS A 19 45.39 18.22 -19.75
CA LYS A 19 45.13 18.61 -18.35
C LYS A 19 43.65 18.86 -18.06
N ASP A 20 42.88 19.23 -19.06
CA ASP A 20 41.44 19.52 -18.95
C ASP A 20 40.55 18.32 -19.32
N LEU A 21 41.13 17.19 -19.75
CA LEU A 21 40.36 16.02 -20.13
C LEU A 21 40.04 15.11 -18.92
N PRO A 22 38.89 14.45 -18.91
CA PRO A 22 38.57 13.44 -17.91
C PRO A 22 39.62 12.32 -17.87
N ASN A 23 39.85 11.74 -16.71
CA ASN A 23 40.90 10.72 -16.48
C ASN A 23 40.70 9.42 -17.28
N TRP A 24 39.52 9.21 -17.85
CA TRP A 24 39.18 8.08 -18.71
C TRP A 24 39.43 8.33 -20.20
N VAL A 25 39.91 9.54 -20.56
CA VAL A 25 40.34 9.90 -21.91
C VAL A 25 41.90 9.91 -21.92
N TYR A 26 42.49 9.35 -22.97
CA TYR A 26 43.95 9.33 -23.13
C TYR A 26 44.31 9.37 -24.63
N TYR A 27 45.55 9.74 -24.91
CA TYR A 27 46.07 9.65 -26.27
C TYR A 27 46.94 8.38 -26.38
N ASP A 28 46.78 7.61 -27.46
CA ASP A 28 47.65 6.49 -27.78
C ASP A 28 49.01 6.96 -28.35
N GLU A 29 49.89 6.01 -28.63
CA GLU A 29 51.23 6.26 -29.18
C GLU A 29 51.21 7.05 -30.48
N ASN A 30 50.13 6.93 -31.26
CA ASN A 30 49.93 7.65 -32.53
C ASN A 30 49.26 9.02 -32.33
N GLY A 31 49.06 9.46 -31.09
CA GLY A 31 48.38 10.72 -30.77
C GLY A 31 46.87 10.70 -31.04
N THR A 32 46.28 9.54 -31.17
CA THR A 32 44.84 9.41 -31.34
C THR A 32 44.14 9.38 -29.97
N MET A 33 43.15 10.24 -29.79
CA MET A 33 42.34 10.28 -28.56
C MET A 33 41.53 8.97 -28.41
N LYS A 34 41.66 8.29 -27.30
CA LYS A 34 41.02 7.02 -26.93
C LYS A 34 40.25 7.14 -25.62
N VAL A 35 39.28 6.26 -25.44
CA VAL A 35 38.49 6.13 -24.19
C VAL A 35 38.81 4.82 -23.51
N ASN A 36 39.11 4.92 -22.19
CA ASN A 36 39.23 3.76 -21.32
C ASN A 36 37.86 3.46 -20.68
N ALA A 37 37.19 2.45 -21.16
CA ALA A 37 35.84 2.07 -20.70
C ALA A 37 35.79 1.68 -19.22
N GLN A 38 36.85 1.11 -18.67
CA GLN A 38 36.92 0.76 -17.24
C GLN A 38 37.03 2.01 -16.34
N LYS A 39 37.93 2.95 -16.70
CA LYS A 39 38.00 4.21 -15.95
C LYS A 39 36.74 5.03 -16.03
N LEU A 40 36.10 5.11 -17.23
CA LEU A 40 34.80 5.73 -17.40
C LEU A 40 33.74 5.02 -16.52
N GLY A 41 33.74 3.70 -16.47
CA GLY A 41 32.86 2.93 -15.60
C GLY A 41 33.04 3.24 -14.12
N TYR A 42 34.27 3.36 -13.63
CA TYR A 42 34.56 3.78 -12.24
C TYR A 42 34.06 5.20 -11.96
N GLU A 43 34.23 6.14 -12.89
CA GLU A 43 33.73 7.51 -12.72
C GLU A 43 32.18 7.52 -12.65
N VAL A 44 31.53 6.81 -13.54
CA VAL A 44 30.05 6.69 -13.52
C VAL A 44 29.57 6.10 -12.20
N MET A 45 30.19 5.03 -11.69
CA MET A 45 29.83 4.42 -10.40
C MET A 45 30.07 5.35 -9.20
N LYS A 46 31.05 6.25 -9.27
CA LYS A 46 31.32 7.27 -8.22
C LYS A 46 30.26 8.37 -8.23
N GLU A 47 29.83 8.78 -9.41
CA GLU A 47 28.80 9.82 -9.57
C GLU A 47 27.40 9.31 -9.26
N VAL A 48 27.09 8.09 -9.69
CA VAL A 48 25.79 7.43 -9.52
C VAL A 48 25.99 6.14 -8.74
N PRO A 49 25.69 6.14 -7.43
CA PRO A 49 25.71 4.90 -6.65
C PRO A 49 24.62 3.93 -7.18
N MET A 50 25.02 2.69 -7.39
CA MET A 50 24.20 1.66 -7.98
C MET A 50 24.37 0.34 -7.25
N ILE A 51 23.36 -0.52 -7.34
CA ILE A 51 23.38 -1.88 -6.78
C ILE A 51 22.70 -2.85 -7.72
N ARG A 52 23.23 -4.05 -7.78
CA ARG A 52 22.62 -5.20 -8.43
C ARG A 52 22.90 -6.44 -7.57
N ALA A 53 21.86 -7.16 -7.20
CA ALA A 53 21.98 -8.37 -6.38
C ALA A 53 21.22 -9.53 -7.03
N SER A 54 21.48 -10.76 -6.60
CA SER A 54 20.83 -11.96 -7.14
C SER A 54 19.30 -11.95 -6.94
N GLU A 55 18.84 -11.41 -5.83
CA GLU A 55 17.41 -11.26 -5.50
C GLU A 55 16.74 -10.05 -6.19
N LEU A 56 17.54 -9.20 -6.85
CA LEU A 56 17.03 -8.13 -7.70
C LEU A 56 17.16 -8.60 -9.15
N SER A 57 16.06 -9.00 -9.77
CA SER A 57 16.00 -9.27 -11.22
C SER A 57 16.37 -8.04 -12.06
N PHE A 58 16.46 -6.88 -11.43
CA PHE A 58 16.84 -5.58 -11.98
C PHE A 58 17.86 -4.90 -11.05
N GLY A 59 18.61 -3.92 -11.57
CA GLY A 59 19.46 -3.06 -10.74
C GLY A 59 18.69 -1.89 -10.16
N ALA A 60 19.30 -1.23 -9.18
CA ALA A 60 18.82 0.02 -8.60
C ALA A 60 19.91 1.08 -8.63
N ARG A 61 19.52 2.36 -8.76
CA ARG A 61 20.39 3.51 -8.64
C ARG A 61 19.91 4.46 -7.55
N PHE A 62 20.85 5.12 -6.88
CA PHE A 62 20.52 6.16 -5.92
C PHE A 62 20.45 7.52 -6.62
N ASP A 63 19.31 8.19 -6.48
CA ASP A 63 19.09 9.53 -6.99
C ASP A 63 19.36 10.56 -5.90
N LYS A 64 20.49 11.24 -6.01
CA LYS A 64 20.92 12.24 -5.01
C LYS A 64 19.99 13.44 -4.94
N SER A 65 19.28 13.75 -6.03
CA SER A 65 18.39 14.93 -6.07
C SER A 65 17.15 14.78 -5.21
N ILE A 66 16.73 13.54 -4.96
CA ILE A 66 15.55 13.20 -4.14
C ILE A 66 15.93 12.36 -2.91
N GLY A 67 17.22 12.00 -2.76
CA GLY A 67 17.69 11.19 -1.66
C GLY A 67 17.12 9.77 -1.59
N ALA A 68 16.69 9.20 -2.70
CA ALA A 68 16.03 7.90 -2.76
C ALA A 68 16.59 6.99 -3.84
N TRP A 69 16.41 5.68 -3.64
CA TRP A 69 16.71 4.70 -4.66
C TRP A 69 15.62 4.65 -5.73
N ARG A 70 16.00 4.33 -6.96
CA ARG A 70 15.11 4.13 -8.11
C ARG A 70 15.29 2.72 -8.65
N LEU A 71 14.17 2.04 -8.91
CA LEU A 71 14.08 0.72 -9.54
C LEU A 71 13.70 0.83 -11.03
N ASP A 72 13.91 1.99 -11.63
CA ASP A 72 13.75 2.21 -13.06
C ASP A 72 14.73 1.33 -13.86
N SER A 73 14.57 1.29 -15.18
CA SER A 73 15.47 0.52 -16.02
C SER A 73 16.90 1.06 -15.88
N LEU A 74 17.70 0.42 -15.02
CA LEU A 74 19.11 0.78 -14.85
C LEU A 74 19.88 0.72 -16.19
N ASN A 75 19.48 -0.20 -17.06
CA ASN A 75 20.08 -0.34 -18.39
C ASN A 75 19.90 0.93 -19.21
N ASP A 76 18.65 1.41 -19.36
CA ASP A 76 18.33 2.58 -20.18
C ASP A 76 18.91 3.86 -19.57
N TYR A 77 18.87 3.97 -18.24
CA TYR A 77 19.51 5.08 -17.54
C TYR A 77 21.03 5.15 -17.81
N LEU A 78 21.73 4.00 -17.69
CA LEU A 78 23.17 3.92 -17.95
C LEU A 78 23.51 4.21 -19.42
N GLU A 79 22.70 3.71 -20.36
CA GLU A 79 22.88 4.02 -21.78
C GLU A 79 22.84 5.53 -22.04
N GLY A 80 21.82 6.22 -21.54
CA GLY A 80 21.72 7.67 -21.65
C GLY A 80 22.84 8.42 -20.95
N TYR A 81 23.22 7.97 -19.74
CA TYR A 81 24.25 8.63 -18.94
C TYR A 81 25.64 8.49 -19.57
N ILE A 82 26.02 7.27 -19.96
CA ILE A 82 27.31 6.98 -20.60
C ILE A 82 27.40 7.66 -21.97
N THR A 83 26.31 7.67 -22.75
CA THR A 83 26.24 8.36 -24.04
C THR A 83 26.58 9.84 -23.88
N LYS A 84 25.95 10.54 -22.95
CA LYS A 84 26.24 11.97 -22.67
C LYS A 84 27.72 12.20 -22.32
N LYS A 85 28.31 11.31 -21.51
CA LYS A 85 29.76 11.38 -21.17
C LYS A 85 30.65 11.20 -22.41
N LEU A 86 30.35 10.21 -23.24
CA LEU A 86 31.13 9.95 -24.46
C LEU A 86 30.99 11.07 -25.49
N GLU A 87 29.80 11.63 -25.65
CA GLU A 87 29.51 12.76 -26.51
C GLU A 87 30.24 14.04 -26.09
N SER A 88 30.34 14.29 -24.76
CA SER A 88 31.03 15.49 -24.23
C SER A 88 32.51 15.59 -24.64
N VAL A 89 33.12 14.48 -25.04
CA VAL A 89 34.49 14.41 -25.56
C VAL A 89 34.56 14.01 -27.04
N GLY A 90 33.41 13.95 -27.74
CA GLY A 90 33.34 13.60 -29.16
C GLY A 90 33.77 12.16 -29.49
N LYS A 91 33.63 11.23 -28.51
CA LYS A 91 34.08 9.83 -28.65
C LYS A 91 32.96 8.80 -28.44
N TRP A 92 31.73 9.17 -28.76
CA TRP A 92 30.63 8.21 -28.71
C TRP A 92 30.83 7.08 -29.73
N SER A 93 30.64 5.86 -29.30
CA SER A 93 30.47 4.67 -30.14
C SER A 93 29.70 3.61 -29.38
N GLN A 94 28.91 2.81 -30.10
CA GLN A 94 28.13 1.72 -29.53
C GLN A 94 29.02 0.70 -28.81
N GLN A 95 30.23 0.45 -29.35
CA GLN A 95 31.21 -0.43 -28.72
C GLN A 95 31.62 0.07 -27.34
N LYS A 96 32.02 1.35 -27.21
CA LYS A 96 32.47 1.95 -25.94
C LYS A 96 31.33 2.03 -24.92
N LEU A 97 30.14 2.34 -25.35
CA LEU A 97 28.93 2.27 -24.53
C LEU A 97 28.76 0.86 -23.93
N ASN A 98 28.76 -0.18 -24.78
CA ASN A 98 28.56 -1.55 -24.36
C ASN A 98 29.67 -2.07 -23.46
N GLU A 99 30.95 -1.76 -23.76
CA GLU A 99 32.09 -2.12 -22.93
C GLU A 99 31.98 -1.50 -21.52
N THR A 100 31.68 -0.22 -21.43
CA THR A 100 31.52 0.51 -20.18
C THR A 100 30.34 -0.03 -19.37
N LYS A 101 29.19 -0.19 -20.01
CA LYS A 101 27.99 -0.74 -19.37
C LYS A 101 28.21 -2.15 -18.83
N LYS A 102 28.80 -3.05 -19.64
CA LYS A 102 29.12 -4.42 -19.21
C LYS A 102 30.07 -4.41 -18.01
N PHE A 103 31.09 -3.56 -18.03
CA PHE A 103 32.00 -3.41 -16.90
C PHE A 103 31.26 -2.97 -15.62
N ILE A 104 30.41 -1.95 -15.70
CA ILE A 104 29.60 -1.47 -14.57
C ILE A 104 28.73 -2.61 -14.03
N PHE A 105 27.97 -3.31 -14.87
CA PHE A 105 27.07 -4.38 -14.45
C PHE A 105 27.80 -5.53 -13.72
N ILE A 106 29.04 -5.83 -14.10
CA ILE A 106 29.87 -6.83 -13.40
C ILE A 106 30.30 -6.28 -12.03
N LYS A 107 30.73 -5.02 -11.96
CA LYS A 107 31.29 -4.43 -10.75
C LYS A 107 30.27 -4.11 -9.67
N ILE A 108 29.05 -3.73 -10.03
CA ILE A 108 27.96 -3.44 -9.07
C ILE A 108 27.23 -4.68 -8.59
N TYR A 109 27.55 -5.86 -9.16
CA TYR A 109 26.90 -7.11 -8.73
C TYR A 109 27.48 -7.58 -7.38
N ASP A 110 26.59 -7.63 -6.39
CA ASP A 110 26.92 -8.13 -5.05
C ASP A 110 26.33 -9.54 -4.86
N SER A 111 27.19 -10.55 -4.98
CA SER A 111 26.83 -11.97 -4.77
C SER A 111 26.57 -12.31 -3.30
N THR A 112 27.00 -11.47 -2.37
CA THR A 112 26.81 -11.68 -0.93
C THR A 112 25.43 -11.21 -0.46
N MET A 113 24.80 -10.36 -1.24
CA MET A 113 23.45 -9.81 -0.97
C MET A 113 22.38 -10.84 -1.36
N LYS A 114 22.05 -11.72 -0.41
CA LYS A 114 21.08 -12.82 -0.59
C LYS A 114 19.62 -12.38 -0.48
N GLU A 115 19.33 -11.17 -0.03
CA GLU A 115 17.98 -10.66 0.13
C GLU A 115 17.87 -9.26 -0.49
N ASN A 116 16.69 -8.94 -0.97
CA ASN A 116 16.40 -7.61 -1.47
C ASN A 116 16.64 -6.56 -0.36
N PRO A 117 17.61 -5.64 -0.52
CA PRO A 117 17.98 -4.68 0.53
C PRO A 117 16.82 -3.73 0.89
N PHE A 118 15.90 -3.50 -0.04
CA PHE A 118 14.73 -2.66 0.19
C PHE A 118 13.71 -3.30 1.14
N ASN A 119 13.75 -4.62 1.33
CA ASN A 119 12.95 -5.31 2.35
C ASN A 119 13.54 -5.20 3.76
N ARG A 120 14.83 -4.84 3.87
CA ARG A 120 15.54 -4.67 5.15
C ARG A 120 15.57 -3.24 5.65
N SER A 121 15.07 -2.30 4.88
CA SER A 121 15.08 -0.89 5.27
C SER A 121 14.33 -0.70 6.59
N LYS A 122 14.88 0.15 7.46
CA LYS A 122 14.27 0.47 8.76
C LYS A 122 12.87 1.07 8.54
N PRO A 123 11.78 0.42 9.01
CA PRO A 123 10.43 0.82 8.65
C PRO A 123 10.04 2.21 9.16
N TYR A 124 10.68 2.68 10.20
CA TYR A 124 10.42 3.97 10.86
C TYR A 124 11.14 5.17 10.21
N LEU A 125 11.85 4.97 9.11
CA LEU A 125 12.49 6.05 8.36
C LEU A 125 11.62 6.48 7.20
N ALA A 126 11.24 7.74 7.17
CA ALA A 126 10.47 8.37 6.09
C ALA A 126 11.37 9.34 5.32
N ASN A 127 11.47 9.17 4.00
CA ASN A 127 12.27 10.06 3.14
C ASN A 127 11.43 11.24 2.70
N ILE A 128 11.90 12.44 3.01
CA ILE A 128 11.27 13.73 2.71
C ILE A 128 12.24 14.52 1.83
N LYS A 129 11.80 15.52 1.10
CA LYS A 129 12.64 16.29 0.17
C LYS A 129 13.95 16.78 0.77
N ASN A 130 13.96 17.21 2.01
CA ASN A 130 15.12 17.79 2.69
C ASN A 130 15.85 16.86 3.65
N GLY A 131 15.52 15.57 3.68
CA GLY A 131 16.21 14.59 4.53
C GLY A 131 15.38 13.34 4.82
N THR A 132 15.93 12.48 5.65
CA THR A 132 15.26 11.28 6.16
C THR A 132 14.78 11.53 7.59
N TYR A 133 13.47 11.52 7.78
CA TYR A 133 12.82 11.69 9.09
C TYR A 133 12.71 10.36 9.81
N ASN A 134 13.10 10.34 11.07
CA ASN A 134 12.95 9.20 11.95
C ASN A 134 11.68 9.36 12.80
N ILE A 135 10.63 8.61 12.48
CA ILE A 135 9.32 8.66 13.14
C ILE A 135 9.44 8.39 14.65
N LYS A 136 10.41 7.56 15.09
CA LYS A 136 10.58 7.19 16.50
C LYS A 136 11.25 8.27 17.34
N THR A 137 12.20 9.00 16.75
CA THR A 137 12.98 10.02 17.49
C THR A 137 12.55 11.44 17.18
N GLY A 138 11.78 11.65 16.10
CA GLY A 138 11.42 12.98 15.64
C GLY A 138 12.56 13.74 14.94
N GLU A 139 13.67 13.09 14.65
CA GLU A 139 14.86 13.72 14.05
C GLU A 139 14.81 13.67 12.53
N LEU A 140 15.19 14.77 11.91
CA LEU A 140 15.44 14.89 10.47
C LEU A 140 16.96 14.86 10.24
N LYS A 141 17.44 13.86 9.51
CA LYS A 141 18.87 13.70 9.16
C LYS A 141 19.07 13.80 7.65
N PRO A 142 20.31 14.08 7.17
CA PRO A 142 20.62 13.99 5.75
C PRO A 142 20.29 12.60 5.17
N HIS A 143 19.97 12.55 3.88
CA HIS A 143 19.76 11.29 3.18
C HIS A 143 20.99 10.38 3.22
N ASP A 144 20.78 9.09 3.43
CA ASP A 144 21.85 8.08 3.41
C ASP A 144 21.48 6.94 2.45
N ILE A 145 22.37 6.60 1.55
CA ILE A 145 22.24 5.48 0.61
C ILE A 145 22.00 4.14 1.33
N LYS A 146 22.50 4.01 2.56
CA LYS A 146 22.36 2.81 3.41
C LYS A 146 20.97 2.65 4.03
N ASP A 147 20.11 3.67 3.93
CA ASP A 147 18.74 3.57 4.42
C ASP A 147 17.85 2.76 3.46
N TYR A 148 18.27 2.52 2.22
CA TYR A 148 17.57 1.72 1.19
C TYR A 148 16.10 2.10 1.03
N ILE A 149 15.80 3.40 0.91
CA ILE A 149 14.45 3.92 0.76
C ILE A 149 14.19 4.23 -0.72
N LEU A 150 13.02 3.80 -1.21
CA LEU A 150 12.56 4.03 -2.59
C LEU A 150 11.56 5.18 -2.67
N GLN A 151 10.87 5.47 -1.58
CA GLN A 151 9.86 6.50 -1.49
C GLN A 151 10.51 7.87 -1.27
N SER A 152 9.87 8.91 -1.79
CA SER A 152 10.32 10.30 -1.61
C SER A 152 9.11 11.23 -1.70
N GLN A 153 9.06 12.24 -0.84
CA GLN A 153 8.07 13.31 -0.89
C GLN A 153 8.68 14.54 -1.58
N GLU A 154 7.83 15.33 -2.24
CA GLU A 154 8.25 16.51 -3.01
C GLU A 154 8.35 17.78 -2.16
N TYR A 155 7.88 17.75 -0.91
CA TYR A 155 7.91 18.86 0.04
C TYR A 155 8.95 18.63 1.14
N ALA A 156 9.43 19.73 1.72
CA ALA A 156 10.30 19.75 2.88
C ALA A 156 9.47 19.81 4.17
N ILE A 157 10.01 19.29 5.26
CA ILE A 157 9.43 19.43 6.61
C ILE A 157 10.43 20.11 7.54
N ASP A 158 9.92 20.77 8.57
CA ASP A 158 10.71 21.23 9.70
C ASP A 158 10.10 20.71 11.01
N PRO A 159 10.65 19.65 11.59
CA PRO A 159 10.14 19.07 12.84
C PRO A 159 10.28 19.98 14.06
N SER A 160 11.04 21.08 13.96
CA SER A 160 11.22 22.04 15.05
C SER A 160 10.07 23.05 15.17
N ILE A 161 9.27 23.20 14.11
CA ILE A 161 8.10 24.06 14.09
C ILE A 161 7.08 23.49 15.09
N LYS A 162 6.60 24.40 15.99
CA LYS A 162 5.59 24.07 17.01
C LYS A 162 4.17 24.47 16.60
N ASP A 163 4.02 25.04 15.42
CA ASP A 163 2.71 25.39 14.89
C ASP A 163 1.88 24.14 14.66
N TYR A 164 0.59 24.26 14.89
CA TYR A 164 -0.35 23.15 14.72
C TYR A 164 -1.20 23.37 13.45
N PRO A 165 -1.47 22.34 12.64
CA PRO A 165 -2.22 22.47 11.38
C PRO A 165 -3.73 22.68 11.64
N THR A 166 -4.07 23.84 12.15
CA THR A 166 -5.41 24.15 12.66
C THR A 166 -6.48 24.13 11.58
N LYS A 167 -6.15 24.56 10.35
CA LYS A 167 -7.09 24.57 9.22
C LYS A 167 -7.43 23.16 8.77
N THR A 168 -6.41 22.35 8.61
CA THR A 168 -6.55 20.93 8.20
C THR A 168 -7.34 20.15 9.24
N VAL A 169 -7.01 20.31 10.53
CA VAL A 169 -7.71 19.61 11.61
C VAL A 169 -9.15 20.09 11.74
N ALA A 170 -9.43 21.40 11.59
CA ALA A 170 -10.78 21.93 11.58
C ALA A 170 -11.61 21.38 10.40
N TRP A 171 -11.00 21.32 9.22
CA TRP A 171 -11.63 20.70 8.04
C TRP A 171 -11.98 19.22 8.27
N LEU A 172 -11.05 18.43 8.81
CA LEU A 172 -11.31 17.02 9.14
C LEU A 172 -12.39 16.85 10.21
N ASN A 173 -12.41 17.73 11.23
CA ASN A 173 -13.47 17.72 12.23
C ASN A 173 -14.86 17.98 11.65
N ASP A 174 -14.96 18.93 10.72
CA ASP A 174 -16.24 19.20 10.06
C ASP A 174 -16.66 18.06 9.11
N LEU A 175 -15.71 17.34 8.48
CA LEU A 175 -16.00 16.20 7.63
C LEU A 175 -16.51 14.97 8.41
N THR A 176 -15.93 14.70 9.59
CA THR A 176 -16.23 13.49 10.36
C THR A 176 -17.22 13.77 11.51
N GLY A 177 -17.29 15.00 11.99
CA GLY A 177 -18.08 15.38 13.16
C GLY A 177 -17.60 14.73 14.45
N ASP A 178 -16.35 14.21 14.51
CA ASP A 178 -15.84 13.43 15.62
C ASP A 178 -14.32 13.53 15.74
N LYS A 179 -13.84 14.03 16.87
CA LYS A 179 -12.40 14.27 17.12
C LYS A 179 -11.56 12.97 17.15
N GLU A 180 -12.14 11.89 17.64
CA GLU A 180 -11.44 10.60 17.70
C GLU A 180 -11.28 10.03 16.28
N SER A 181 -12.27 10.21 15.41
CA SER A 181 -12.16 9.86 13.99
C SER A 181 -11.08 10.70 13.28
N VAL A 182 -10.94 11.99 13.60
CA VAL A 182 -9.83 12.83 13.09
C VAL A 182 -8.49 12.29 13.57
N LEU A 183 -8.36 11.98 14.87
CA LEU A 183 -7.13 11.40 15.41
C LEU A 183 -6.78 10.08 14.71
N TYR A 184 -7.76 9.21 14.48
CA TYR A 184 -7.56 7.98 13.71
C TYR A 184 -7.06 8.25 12.29
N LEU A 185 -7.64 9.25 11.58
CA LEU A 185 -7.19 9.63 10.25
C LEU A 185 -5.74 10.14 10.26
N MET A 186 -5.36 10.93 11.26
CA MET A 186 -3.97 11.38 11.44
C MET A 186 -3.04 10.19 11.70
N GLU A 187 -3.42 9.28 12.58
CA GLU A 187 -2.66 8.06 12.87
C GLU A 187 -2.45 7.19 11.62
N ILE A 188 -3.49 7.01 10.79
CA ILE A 188 -3.40 6.24 9.54
C ILE A 188 -2.52 6.92 8.50
N ILE A 189 -2.59 8.24 8.35
CA ILE A 189 -1.71 9.00 7.47
C ILE A 189 -0.25 8.82 7.92
N GLY A 190 0.03 9.00 9.21
CA GLY A 190 1.36 8.77 9.77
C GLY A 190 1.82 7.31 9.61
N TYR A 191 0.89 6.36 9.75
CA TYR A 191 1.17 4.93 9.55
C TYR A 191 1.56 4.60 8.10
N CYS A 192 1.08 5.34 7.10
CA CYS A 192 1.51 5.15 5.72
C CYS A 192 3.03 5.35 5.57
N PHE A 193 3.64 6.25 6.32
CA PHE A 193 5.09 6.45 6.30
C PHE A 193 5.88 5.34 7.01
N TYR A 194 5.22 4.54 7.86
CA TYR A 194 5.84 3.39 8.52
C TYR A 194 5.74 2.15 7.63
N ARG A 195 6.85 1.73 7.04
CA ARG A 195 6.91 0.70 6.00
C ARG A 195 6.83 -0.73 6.55
N SER A 196 5.80 -1.02 7.35
CA SER A 196 5.50 -2.35 7.87
C SER A 196 4.05 -2.40 8.37
N TYR A 197 3.44 -3.58 8.33
CA TYR A 197 2.15 -3.86 8.96
C TYR A 197 2.30 -4.48 10.36
N ALA A 198 3.54 -4.63 10.87
CA ALA A 198 3.79 -5.29 12.15
C ALA A 198 3.04 -4.69 13.34
N PRO A 199 2.90 -3.33 13.49
CA PRO A 199 2.15 -2.79 14.63
C PRO A 199 0.65 -3.06 14.53
N PHE A 200 0.05 -2.78 13.36
CA PHE A 200 -1.40 -2.78 13.18
C PHE A 200 -1.78 -3.42 11.86
N GLN A 201 -2.62 -4.44 11.92
CA GLN A 201 -3.15 -5.14 10.75
C GLN A 201 -4.50 -4.52 10.39
N CYS A 202 -4.52 -3.43 9.64
CA CYS A 202 -5.74 -2.66 9.38
C CYS A 202 -6.01 -2.42 7.90
N ILE A 203 -7.29 -2.29 7.58
CA ILE A 203 -7.85 -1.81 6.32
C ILE A 203 -8.79 -0.66 6.70
N THR A 204 -8.64 0.50 6.07
CA THR A 204 -9.45 1.68 6.34
C THR A 204 -10.45 1.88 5.21
N ILE A 205 -11.71 2.07 5.54
CA ILE A 205 -12.77 2.39 4.59
C ILE A 205 -13.48 3.66 5.05
N LEU A 206 -13.47 4.68 4.20
CA LEU A 206 -14.22 5.92 4.40
C LEU A 206 -15.63 5.71 3.86
N GLN A 207 -16.64 5.78 4.71
CA GLN A 207 -18.03 5.51 4.33
C GLN A 207 -18.86 6.80 4.33
N GLY A 208 -19.73 6.98 3.34
CA GLY A 208 -20.66 8.10 3.30
C GLY A 208 -21.43 8.16 1.99
N SER A 209 -22.60 8.78 2.00
CA SER A 209 -23.63 8.72 0.94
C SER A 209 -23.37 9.56 -0.32
N GLY A 210 -22.19 10.15 -0.48
CA GLY A 210 -21.83 11.06 -1.58
C GLY A 210 -21.73 12.52 -1.11
N GLU A 211 -21.03 13.37 -1.90
CA GLU A 211 -20.81 14.81 -1.64
C GLU A 211 -20.37 15.17 -0.21
N ASN A 212 -19.60 14.31 0.42
CA ASN A 212 -19.19 14.38 1.82
C ASN A 212 -17.67 14.45 2.03
N GLY A 213 -16.91 14.80 0.99
CA GLY A 213 -15.49 15.10 1.07
C GLY A 213 -14.53 13.89 1.07
N LYS A 214 -15.01 12.65 0.98
CA LYS A 214 -14.14 11.45 0.89
C LYS A 214 -13.11 11.55 -0.22
N SER A 215 -13.54 11.89 -1.43
CA SER A 215 -12.64 12.02 -2.60
C SER A 215 -11.63 13.15 -2.43
N THR A 216 -12.03 14.28 -1.83
CA THR A 216 -11.14 15.41 -1.51
C THR A 216 -10.09 14.98 -0.48
N PHE A 217 -10.49 14.25 0.56
CA PHE A 217 -9.56 13.68 1.54
C PHE A 217 -8.57 12.71 0.89
N LEU A 218 -9.03 11.79 0.02
CA LEU A 218 -8.13 10.84 -0.67
C LEU A 218 -7.18 11.55 -1.63
N THR A 219 -7.60 12.64 -2.26
CA THR A 219 -6.73 13.50 -3.08
C THR A 219 -5.66 14.16 -2.22
N MET A 220 -6.03 14.73 -1.07
CA MET A 220 -5.08 15.30 -0.12
C MET A 220 -4.11 14.25 0.42
N LEU A 221 -4.59 13.07 0.81
CA LEU A 221 -3.76 11.95 1.23
C LEU A 221 -2.72 11.59 0.15
N THR A 222 -3.16 11.55 -1.11
CA THR A 222 -2.26 11.28 -2.25
C THR A 222 -1.19 12.36 -2.41
N LYS A 223 -1.53 13.64 -2.20
CA LYS A 223 -0.56 14.76 -2.18
C LYS A 223 0.44 14.61 -1.03
N ILE A 224 -0.04 14.26 0.17
CA ILE A 224 0.82 14.02 1.35
C ILE A 224 1.80 12.88 1.08
N LEU A 225 1.35 11.78 0.53
CA LEU A 225 2.18 10.59 0.28
C LEU A 225 3.03 10.69 -0.98
N GLY A 226 2.71 11.60 -1.90
CA GLY A 226 3.29 11.69 -3.23
C GLY A 226 2.68 10.67 -4.20
N GLN A 227 2.26 11.12 -5.38
CA GLN A 227 1.55 10.32 -6.40
C GLN A 227 2.29 9.02 -6.76
N SER A 228 3.62 9.07 -6.89
CA SER A 228 4.45 7.91 -7.23
C SER A 228 4.47 6.83 -6.13
N ASN A 229 4.15 7.18 -4.90
CA ASN A 229 4.16 6.30 -3.72
C ASN A 229 2.79 5.68 -3.43
N VAL A 230 1.79 5.97 -4.22
CA VAL A 230 0.42 5.48 -4.06
C VAL A 230 0.07 4.54 -5.20
N SER A 231 -0.63 3.45 -4.91
CA SER A 231 -1.29 2.58 -5.89
C SER A 231 -2.80 2.79 -5.85
N ASN A 232 -3.46 2.31 -6.92
CA ASN A 232 -4.90 2.51 -7.10
C ASN A 232 -5.54 1.19 -7.57
N VAL A 233 -5.64 0.22 -6.67
CA VAL A 233 -6.21 -1.11 -6.93
C VAL A 233 -7.49 -1.25 -6.14
N THR A 234 -8.54 -1.78 -6.77
CA THR A 234 -9.85 -1.95 -6.12
C THR A 234 -9.79 -3.01 -5.01
N LEU A 235 -10.67 -2.89 -4.03
CA LEU A 235 -10.83 -3.91 -2.99
C LEU A 235 -11.23 -5.26 -3.58
N GLN A 236 -12.10 -5.24 -4.60
CA GLN A 236 -12.57 -6.42 -5.32
C GLN A 236 -11.45 -7.15 -6.07
N ASP A 237 -10.55 -6.39 -6.73
CA ASP A 237 -9.38 -6.98 -7.40
C ASP A 237 -8.42 -7.64 -6.41
N LEU A 238 -8.18 -7.01 -5.26
CA LEU A 238 -7.38 -7.58 -4.17
C LEU A 238 -8.10 -8.76 -3.50
N GLY A 239 -9.44 -8.81 -3.53
CA GLY A 239 -10.25 -9.95 -3.09
C GLY A 239 -10.41 -11.07 -4.13
N ASN A 240 -9.85 -10.92 -5.34
CA ASN A 240 -9.98 -11.88 -6.42
C ASN A 240 -8.71 -12.72 -6.60
N LYS A 241 -8.75 -13.99 -6.18
CA LYS A 241 -7.61 -14.94 -6.30
C LYS A 241 -7.14 -15.16 -7.75
N GLN A 242 -7.96 -14.87 -8.75
CA GLN A 242 -7.60 -15.02 -10.16
C GLN A 242 -6.79 -13.84 -10.69
N ASN A 243 -6.84 -12.67 -10.03
CA ASN A 243 -6.09 -11.49 -10.42
C ASN A 243 -4.67 -11.49 -9.82
N ARG A 244 -3.77 -12.28 -10.43
CA ARG A 244 -2.38 -12.45 -9.96
C ARG A 244 -1.54 -11.18 -10.04
N PHE A 245 -1.95 -10.22 -10.87
CA PHE A 245 -1.21 -8.98 -11.08
C PHE A 245 -1.60 -7.86 -10.09
N ALA A 246 -2.75 -7.96 -9.44
CA ALA A 246 -3.25 -6.90 -8.56
C ALA A 246 -2.26 -6.56 -7.43
N SER A 247 -1.74 -7.57 -6.75
CA SER A 247 -0.82 -7.39 -5.63
C SER A 247 0.53 -6.78 -6.03
N SER A 248 0.99 -6.95 -7.27
CA SER A 248 2.26 -6.38 -7.73
C SER A 248 2.25 -4.85 -7.78
N ASN A 249 1.07 -4.24 -7.93
CA ASN A 249 0.92 -2.78 -7.91
C ASN A 249 1.17 -2.18 -6.52
N LEU A 250 1.08 -3.00 -5.46
CA LEU A 250 1.34 -2.57 -4.08
C LEU A 250 2.84 -2.57 -3.75
N PHE A 251 3.67 -3.19 -4.59
CA PHE A 251 5.09 -3.32 -4.33
C PHE A 251 5.75 -1.97 -4.14
N GLN A 252 6.36 -1.76 -2.96
CA GLN A 252 7.06 -0.55 -2.58
C GLN A 252 6.19 0.73 -2.60
N LYS A 253 4.87 0.61 -2.42
CA LYS A 253 3.96 1.74 -2.22
C LYS A 253 3.75 2.02 -0.74
N LEU A 254 3.51 3.29 -0.39
CA LEU A 254 3.15 3.70 0.98
C LEU A 254 1.70 3.39 1.30
N ALA A 255 0.83 3.58 0.32
CA ALA A 255 -0.59 3.26 0.43
C ALA A 255 -1.16 2.78 -0.90
N ASN A 256 -2.25 2.01 -0.80
CA ASN A 256 -3.21 1.80 -1.87
C ASN A 256 -4.45 2.63 -1.55
N VAL A 257 -4.74 3.59 -2.41
CA VAL A 257 -5.86 4.51 -2.25
C VAL A 257 -6.80 4.33 -3.43
N PHE A 258 -8.03 3.90 -3.17
CA PHE A 258 -9.04 3.74 -4.21
C PHE A 258 -10.36 4.35 -3.76
N ALA A 259 -10.84 5.29 -4.56
CA ALA A 259 -12.12 5.94 -4.32
C ALA A 259 -13.26 5.10 -4.90
N ASP A 260 -14.40 5.13 -4.20
CA ASP A 260 -15.67 4.57 -4.65
C ASP A 260 -15.62 3.08 -5.02
N ILE A 261 -15.26 2.24 -4.04
CA ILE A 261 -15.39 0.79 -4.21
C ILE A 261 -16.88 0.45 -4.33
N GLY A 262 -17.22 -0.36 -5.35
CA GLY A 262 -18.59 -0.81 -5.56
C GLY A 262 -19.12 -1.69 -4.41
N ALA A 263 -20.44 -1.79 -4.33
CA ALA A 263 -21.14 -2.67 -3.37
C ALA A 263 -21.03 -4.17 -3.72
N ASP A 264 -20.20 -4.54 -4.70
CA ASP A 264 -20.02 -5.92 -5.11
C ASP A 264 -19.40 -6.78 -4.00
N PHE A 265 -19.91 -8.00 -3.87
CA PHE A 265 -19.49 -8.97 -2.86
C PHE A 265 -17.97 -9.25 -2.88
N ILE A 266 -17.31 -9.17 -1.73
CA ILE A 266 -15.91 -9.53 -1.57
C ILE A 266 -15.75 -11.05 -1.62
N LYS A 267 -15.24 -11.57 -2.73
CA LYS A 267 -15.18 -13.02 -3.02
C LYS A 267 -14.24 -13.78 -2.07
N SER A 268 -13.13 -13.17 -1.67
CA SER A 268 -12.15 -13.77 -0.76
C SER A 268 -11.43 -12.70 0.06
N THR A 269 -11.26 -12.95 1.34
CA THR A 269 -10.49 -12.11 2.27
C THR A 269 -9.07 -12.61 2.49
N ASP A 270 -8.71 -13.78 1.96
CA ASP A 270 -7.42 -14.43 2.25
C ASP A 270 -6.23 -13.59 1.83
N LEU A 271 -6.25 -13.05 0.59
CA LEU A 271 -5.17 -12.19 0.09
C LEU A 271 -5.13 -10.86 0.87
N LEU A 272 -6.29 -10.28 1.21
CA LEU A 272 -6.36 -9.06 2.02
C LEU A 272 -5.77 -9.28 3.43
N LYS A 273 -6.03 -10.44 4.04
CA LYS A 273 -5.42 -10.83 5.32
C LYS A 273 -3.91 -11.01 5.20
N ALA A 274 -3.44 -11.65 4.13
CA ALA A 274 -2.00 -11.84 3.88
C ALA A 274 -1.30 -10.49 3.60
N LEU A 275 -1.89 -9.62 2.77
CA LEU A 275 -1.38 -8.28 2.48
C LEU A 275 -1.22 -7.40 3.74
N THR A 276 -2.09 -7.58 4.73
CA THR A 276 -2.05 -6.82 5.99
C THR A 276 -1.40 -7.60 7.15
N GLY A 277 -1.03 -8.86 6.90
CA GLY A 277 -0.44 -9.76 7.90
C GLY A 277 1.07 -9.69 8.01
N GLY A 278 1.75 -9.12 7.01
CA GLY A 278 3.21 -9.17 6.90
C GLY A 278 3.71 -10.47 6.27
N ASP A 279 2.84 -11.21 5.59
CA ASP A 279 3.20 -12.44 4.89
C ASP A 279 4.07 -12.15 3.67
N ARG A 280 4.96 -13.08 3.33
CA ARG A 280 5.75 -13.03 2.11
C ARG A 280 4.89 -13.50 0.94
N LEU A 281 4.62 -12.61 -0.01
CA LEU A 281 3.73 -12.83 -1.13
C LEU A 281 4.48 -12.93 -2.44
N SER A 282 4.04 -13.82 -3.33
CA SER A 282 4.45 -13.84 -4.72
C SER A 282 3.63 -12.84 -5.53
N ALA A 283 4.30 -12.02 -6.31
CA ALA A 283 3.69 -11.07 -7.23
C ALA A 283 4.22 -11.27 -8.65
N GLU A 284 3.36 -11.02 -9.62
CA GLU A 284 3.69 -11.14 -11.03
C GLU A 284 3.48 -9.78 -11.71
N GLN A 285 4.42 -9.38 -12.55
CA GLN A 285 4.27 -8.24 -13.46
C GLN A 285 4.20 -8.76 -14.89
N LYS A 286 3.35 -8.16 -15.72
CA LYS A 286 3.20 -8.58 -17.11
C LYS A 286 4.54 -8.53 -17.85
N GLY A 287 4.98 -9.68 -18.37
CA GLY A 287 6.25 -9.80 -19.11
C GLY A 287 7.52 -9.81 -18.25
N LYS A 288 7.40 -9.99 -16.93
CA LYS A 288 8.55 -10.12 -16.01
C LYS A 288 8.39 -11.38 -15.16
N ASP A 289 9.51 -11.86 -14.64
CA ASP A 289 9.51 -12.98 -13.69
C ASP A 289 8.78 -12.63 -12.39
N ALA A 290 8.15 -13.63 -11.78
CA ALA A 290 7.54 -13.49 -10.47
C ALA A 290 8.60 -13.15 -9.42
N PHE A 291 8.24 -12.30 -8.46
CA PHE A 291 9.12 -11.92 -7.36
C PHE A 291 8.39 -11.98 -6.02
N MET A 292 9.16 -12.14 -4.95
CA MET A 292 8.63 -12.20 -3.60
C MET A 292 8.76 -10.83 -2.92
N PHE A 293 7.71 -10.39 -2.22
CA PHE A 293 7.73 -9.16 -1.43
C PHE A 293 6.86 -9.28 -0.17
N ILE A 294 7.09 -8.38 0.77
CA ILE A 294 6.24 -8.17 1.94
C ILE A 294 5.54 -6.84 1.73
N ASN A 295 4.21 -6.86 1.77
CA ASN A 295 3.43 -5.63 1.60
C ASN A 295 3.52 -4.73 2.83
N PHE A 296 3.67 -3.43 2.60
CA PHE A 296 3.51 -2.40 3.63
C PHE A 296 2.57 -1.26 3.20
N ALA A 297 2.10 -1.27 1.95
CA ALA A 297 1.12 -0.29 1.46
C ALA A 297 -0.17 -0.38 2.29
N LYS A 298 -0.54 0.69 2.99
CA LYS A 298 -1.77 0.73 3.77
C LYS A 298 -2.97 0.74 2.83
N LEU A 299 -3.92 -0.15 3.09
CA LEU A 299 -5.11 -0.32 2.27
C LEU A 299 -6.18 0.69 2.73
N ILE A 300 -6.45 1.69 1.90
CA ILE A 300 -7.39 2.78 2.18
C ILE A 300 -8.37 2.90 1.02
N PHE A 301 -9.65 2.82 1.34
CA PHE A 301 -10.73 2.84 0.36
C PHE A 301 -11.79 3.86 0.74
N SER A 302 -12.62 4.28 -0.22
CA SER A 302 -13.90 4.91 0.10
C SER A 302 -15.06 4.14 -0.55
N ALA A 303 -16.21 4.21 0.09
CA ALA A 303 -17.46 3.59 -0.37
C ALA A 303 -18.64 4.47 -0.06
N ASN A 304 -19.65 4.44 -0.94
CA ASN A 304 -20.97 4.96 -0.61
C ASN A 304 -21.75 3.89 0.15
N GLU A 305 -21.73 2.65 -0.35
CA GLU A 305 -22.25 1.47 0.29
C GLU A 305 -21.13 0.47 0.56
N LEU A 306 -21.14 -0.12 1.74
CA LEU A 306 -20.11 -1.07 2.15
C LEU A 306 -20.35 -2.44 1.51
N PRO A 307 -19.35 -3.03 0.81
CA PRO A 307 -19.53 -4.30 0.11
C PRO A 307 -19.77 -5.46 1.08
N PRO A 308 -20.75 -6.35 0.83
CA PRO A 308 -20.97 -7.52 1.68
C PRO A 308 -19.84 -8.55 1.54
N PHE A 309 -19.67 -9.39 2.57
CA PHE A 309 -18.68 -10.48 2.60
C PHE A 309 -19.19 -11.67 3.43
N SER A 310 -18.48 -12.81 3.35
CA SER A 310 -18.84 -14.04 4.07
C SER A 310 -17.84 -14.47 5.14
N ASP A 311 -16.80 -13.70 5.38
CA ASP A 311 -15.75 -14.00 6.37
C ASP A 311 -16.01 -13.26 7.68
N PHE A 312 -16.63 -13.93 8.64
CA PHE A 312 -16.89 -13.40 9.99
C PHE A 312 -15.89 -13.91 11.03
N THR A 313 -14.65 -14.20 10.61
CA THR A 313 -13.58 -14.58 11.53
C THR A 313 -13.02 -13.34 12.26
N LEU A 314 -12.59 -13.52 13.51
CA LEU A 314 -11.89 -12.50 14.27
C LEU A 314 -10.68 -11.92 13.50
N GLY A 315 -10.04 -12.77 12.66
CA GLY A 315 -8.92 -12.38 11.84
C GLY A 315 -9.28 -11.36 10.76
N TRP A 316 -10.50 -11.38 10.24
CA TRP A 316 -11.02 -10.39 9.29
C TRP A 316 -11.57 -9.16 10.02
N ASP A 317 -12.45 -9.37 10.99
CA ASP A 317 -13.11 -8.31 11.75
C ASP A 317 -12.12 -7.30 12.35
N ARG A 318 -11.07 -7.75 13.04
CA ARG A 318 -10.08 -6.87 13.68
C ARG A 318 -9.30 -6.00 12.71
N ARG A 319 -9.35 -6.29 11.40
CA ARG A 319 -8.67 -5.51 10.36
C ARG A 319 -9.50 -4.38 9.82
N LEU A 320 -10.81 -4.46 9.98
CA LEU A 320 -11.74 -3.49 9.40
C LEU A 320 -11.85 -2.26 10.30
N ASN A 321 -11.61 -1.10 9.72
CA ASN A 321 -11.86 0.20 10.34
C ASN A 321 -12.69 1.02 9.37
N VAL A 322 -13.87 1.43 9.80
CA VAL A 322 -14.79 2.21 8.99
C VAL A 322 -14.89 3.61 9.59
N VAL A 323 -14.54 4.62 8.80
CA VAL A 323 -14.63 6.02 9.21
C VAL A 323 -15.81 6.65 8.50
N PRO A 324 -16.90 7.01 9.21
CA PRO A 324 -18.02 7.67 8.60
C PRO A 324 -17.71 9.13 8.27
N PHE A 325 -18.12 9.55 7.07
CA PHE A 325 -18.08 10.91 6.55
C PHE A 325 -19.54 11.35 6.34
N ASP A 326 -20.13 11.96 7.35
CA ASP A 326 -21.56 12.30 7.37
C ASP A 326 -21.82 13.76 7.02
N CYS A 327 -20.77 14.54 6.76
CA CYS A 327 -20.90 15.93 6.38
C CYS A 327 -21.56 16.06 4.99
N VAL A 328 -22.38 17.07 4.81
CA VAL A 328 -22.84 17.53 3.50
C VAL A 328 -22.02 18.77 3.12
N ILE A 329 -21.31 18.69 2.00
CA ILE A 329 -20.50 19.79 1.49
C ILE A 329 -21.40 20.75 0.71
N ASP A 330 -21.87 21.79 1.39
CA ASP A 330 -22.60 22.91 0.80
C ASP A 330 -21.67 24.11 0.52
N GLU A 331 -22.23 25.20 0.03
CA GLU A 331 -21.48 26.43 -0.23
C GLU A 331 -20.91 27.06 1.06
N THR A 332 -21.58 26.89 2.19
CA THR A 332 -21.11 27.38 3.49
C THR A 332 -19.84 26.62 3.92
N PHE A 333 -19.84 25.30 3.75
CA PHE A 333 -18.68 24.48 4.01
C PHE A 333 -17.49 24.88 3.12
N LYS A 334 -17.72 25.10 1.82
CA LYS A 334 -16.67 25.50 0.87
C LYS A 334 -16.10 26.89 1.20
N GLN A 335 -16.94 27.84 1.64
CA GLN A 335 -16.49 29.17 2.07
C GLN A 335 -15.70 29.14 3.38
N LYS A 336 -16.02 28.20 4.28
CA LYS A 336 -15.34 28.02 5.55
C LYS A 336 -13.94 27.41 5.38
N HIS A 337 -13.75 26.53 4.40
CA HIS A 337 -12.54 25.74 4.22
C HIS A 337 -11.86 26.06 2.89
N ASP A 338 -10.82 26.88 2.97
CA ASP A 338 -9.92 27.15 1.84
C ASP A 338 -8.97 25.96 1.63
N LEU A 339 -9.20 25.20 0.56
CA LEU A 339 -8.41 24.01 0.24
C LEU A 339 -6.94 24.34 -0.03
N GLN A 340 -6.62 25.52 -0.59
CA GLN A 340 -5.24 25.93 -0.79
C GLN A 340 -4.54 26.13 0.55
N ALA A 341 -5.19 26.82 1.47
CA ALA A 341 -4.66 27.06 2.82
C ALA A 341 -4.50 25.75 3.63
N ILE A 342 -5.32 24.74 3.35
CA ILE A 342 -5.18 23.37 3.90
C ILE A 342 -3.98 22.66 3.26
N GLU A 343 -3.80 22.78 1.94
CA GLU A 343 -2.64 22.22 1.25
C GLU A 343 -1.31 22.83 1.71
N ASP A 344 -1.30 24.13 2.00
CA ASP A 344 -0.12 24.82 2.53
C ASP A 344 0.31 24.28 3.92
N GLU A 345 -0.61 23.67 4.68
CA GLU A 345 -0.32 23.02 5.96
C GLU A 345 0.24 21.59 5.80
N ILE A 346 0.29 21.00 4.59
CA ILE A 346 0.76 19.62 4.37
C ILE A 346 2.08 19.30 5.09
N PRO A 347 3.13 20.13 5.05
CA PRO A 347 4.39 19.82 5.72
C PRO A 347 4.24 19.67 7.24
N ILE A 348 3.55 20.59 7.89
CA ILE A 348 3.31 20.58 9.34
C ILE A 348 2.36 19.44 9.70
N PHE A 349 1.26 19.30 8.95
CA PHE A 349 0.28 18.24 9.16
C PHE A 349 0.91 16.84 9.03
N THR A 350 1.83 16.64 8.09
CA THR A 350 2.55 15.36 7.93
C THR A 350 3.38 15.03 9.17
N VAL A 351 4.08 16.01 9.76
CA VAL A 351 4.85 15.81 10.99
C VAL A 351 3.92 15.41 12.13
N GLU A 352 2.79 16.10 12.29
CA GLU A 352 1.80 15.81 13.34
C GLU A 352 1.16 14.42 13.13
N CYS A 353 0.88 14.02 11.89
CA CYS A 353 0.39 12.66 11.59
C CYS A 353 1.42 11.58 11.97
N MET A 354 2.71 11.78 11.67
CA MET A 354 3.75 10.84 12.06
C MET A 354 3.94 10.77 13.58
N ARG A 355 3.75 11.89 14.30
CA ARG A 355 3.73 11.93 15.79
C ARG A 355 2.53 11.16 16.34
N ALA A 356 1.32 11.45 15.84
CA ALA A 356 0.10 10.77 16.25
C ALA A 356 0.21 9.24 16.04
N PHE A 357 0.72 8.81 14.89
CA PHE A 357 1.00 7.39 14.66
C PHE A 357 2.00 6.82 15.68
N PHE A 358 3.08 7.53 16.00
CA PHE A 358 4.06 7.03 16.96
C PHE A 358 3.49 6.90 18.38
N GLU A 359 2.61 7.80 18.79
CA GLU A 359 1.84 7.70 20.03
C GLU A 359 0.91 6.48 20.03
N ALA A 360 0.19 6.24 18.91
CA ALA A 360 -0.60 5.02 18.74
C ALA A 360 0.26 3.75 18.78
N PHE A 361 1.45 3.78 18.17
CA PHE A 361 2.41 2.70 18.22
C PHE A 361 2.86 2.40 19.66
N GLN A 362 3.17 3.42 20.45
CA GLN A 362 3.53 3.27 21.87
C GLN A 362 2.35 2.76 22.71
N ARG A 363 1.14 3.21 22.41
CA ARG A 363 -0.11 2.77 23.05
C ARG A 363 -0.50 1.33 22.66
N GLY A 364 0.08 0.79 21.56
CA GLY A 364 -0.19 -0.56 21.06
C GLY A 364 -1.52 -0.72 20.31
N LYS A 365 -2.25 0.37 20.03
CA LYS A 365 -3.52 0.37 19.32
C LYS A 365 -3.78 1.69 18.63
N LEU A 366 -4.47 1.65 17.47
CA LEU A 366 -5.05 2.82 16.83
C LEU A 366 -6.26 3.32 17.61
N THR A 367 -6.57 4.59 17.47
CA THR A 367 -7.79 5.18 18.01
C THR A 367 -9.02 4.59 17.30
N GLU A 368 -10.06 4.31 18.04
CA GLU A 368 -11.36 3.84 17.51
C GLU A 368 -12.45 4.64 18.22
N SER A 369 -13.17 5.48 17.48
CA SER A 369 -14.26 6.24 18.03
C SER A 369 -15.52 5.40 18.18
N VAL A 370 -16.44 5.85 19.04
CA VAL A 370 -17.76 5.21 19.18
C VAL A 370 -18.48 5.16 17.83
N LYS A 371 -18.44 6.24 17.08
CA LYS A 371 -19.06 6.37 15.76
C LYS A 371 -18.48 5.39 14.73
N MET A 372 -17.16 5.22 14.70
CA MET A 372 -16.48 4.22 13.87
C MET A 372 -16.91 2.80 14.23
N LYS A 373 -16.96 2.51 15.53
CA LYS A 373 -17.38 1.19 16.04
C LYS A 373 -18.82 0.86 15.67
N GLU A 374 -19.75 1.77 15.91
CA GLU A 374 -21.18 1.59 15.55
C GLU A 374 -21.37 1.38 14.04
N THR A 375 -20.66 2.18 13.22
CA THR A 375 -20.73 2.04 11.75
C THR A 375 -20.20 0.67 11.29
N LYS A 376 -19.10 0.22 11.88
CA LYS A 376 -18.54 -1.12 11.61
C LYS A 376 -19.48 -2.24 12.05
N GLU A 377 -20.03 -2.16 13.26
CA GLU A 377 -20.97 -3.15 13.78
C GLU A 377 -22.23 -3.26 12.91
N LYS A 378 -22.75 -2.13 12.46
CA LYS A 378 -23.87 -2.08 11.52
C LYS A 378 -23.51 -2.82 10.22
N TRP A 379 -22.35 -2.52 9.63
CA TRP A 379 -21.88 -3.20 8.41
C TRP A 379 -21.71 -4.71 8.59
N LEU A 380 -21.11 -5.15 9.72
CA LEU A 380 -20.93 -6.56 10.04
C LEU A 380 -22.29 -7.27 10.14
N LYS A 381 -23.27 -6.62 10.76
CA LYS A 381 -24.63 -7.16 10.88
C LYS A 381 -25.31 -7.25 9.50
N GLU A 382 -25.28 -6.19 8.70
CA GLU A 382 -25.87 -6.15 7.36
C GLU A 382 -25.22 -7.15 6.39
N SER A 383 -23.90 -7.36 6.50
CA SER A 383 -23.18 -8.35 5.70
C SER A 383 -23.50 -9.80 6.09
N ASN A 384 -24.01 -10.03 7.30
CA ASN A 384 -24.28 -11.37 7.80
C ASN A 384 -25.69 -11.84 7.44
N HIS A 385 -25.85 -12.24 6.18
CA HIS A 385 -27.15 -12.73 5.69
C HIS A 385 -27.69 -13.97 6.42
N VAL A 386 -26.86 -14.73 7.17
CA VAL A 386 -27.35 -15.80 8.06
C VAL A 386 -28.05 -15.20 9.27
N LEU A 387 -27.48 -14.14 9.85
CA LEU A 387 -28.09 -13.44 10.97
C LEU A 387 -29.40 -12.76 10.53
N ARG A 388 -29.37 -12.08 9.37
CA ARG A 388 -30.58 -11.50 8.79
C ARG A 388 -31.68 -12.55 8.55
N PHE A 389 -31.31 -13.70 7.97
CA PHE A 389 -32.27 -14.82 7.79
C PHE A 389 -32.88 -15.25 9.13
N ILE A 390 -32.08 -15.38 10.20
CA ILE A 390 -32.59 -15.73 11.51
C ILE A 390 -33.56 -14.67 12.03
N GLU A 391 -33.16 -13.38 11.99
CA GLU A 391 -33.99 -12.28 12.49
C GLU A 391 -35.30 -12.12 11.70
N GLU A 392 -35.26 -12.28 10.40
CA GLU A 392 -36.42 -12.06 9.51
C GLU A 392 -37.32 -13.27 9.41
N MET A 393 -36.76 -14.48 9.30
CA MET A 393 -37.48 -15.68 8.92
C MET A 393 -37.68 -16.69 10.06
N CYS A 394 -36.96 -16.54 11.17
CA CYS A 394 -37.00 -17.54 12.24
C CYS A 394 -37.39 -16.93 13.58
N ASP A 395 -37.94 -17.79 14.44
CA ASP A 395 -38.09 -17.56 15.88
C ASP A 395 -36.93 -18.26 16.59
N LEU A 396 -36.19 -17.51 17.40
CA LEU A 396 -35.06 -17.98 18.19
C LEU A 396 -35.44 -18.01 19.67
N ASP A 397 -35.53 -19.21 20.25
CA ASP A 397 -35.83 -19.41 21.66
C ASP A 397 -34.69 -20.22 22.32
N MET A 398 -33.78 -19.53 22.98
CA MET A 398 -32.61 -20.13 23.62
C MET A 398 -32.91 -21.00 24.84
N GLU A 399 -34.11 -20.93 25.37
CA GLU A 399 -34.59 -21.77 26.48
C GLU A 399 -35.25 -23.08 25.98
N SER A 400 -35.74 -23.11 24.74
CA SER A 400 -36.33 -24.28 24.12
C SER A 400 -35.28 -25.22 23.52
N ASN A 401 -35.41 -26.52 23.76
CA ASN A 401 -34.63 -27.55 23.08
C ASN A 401 -35.28 -28.04 21.76
N GLU A 402 -36.36 -27.43 21.37
CA GLU A 402 -37.10 -27.76 20.15
C GLU A 402 -36.77 -26.79 19.03
N GLY A 403 -36.50 -27.30 17.84
CA GLY A 403 -36.32 -26.49 16.64
C GLY A 403 -36.69 -27.28 15.40
N ASP A 404 -36.60 -26.65 14.25
CA ASP A 404 -37.02 -27.28 13.00
C ASP A 404 -35.94 -28.16 12.37
N SER A 405 -36.37 -28.97 11.38
CA SER A 405 -35.45 -29.82 10.61
C SER A 405 -34.32 -29.00 9.99
N SER A 406 -33.09 -29.50 10.16
CA SER A 406 -31.93 -28.80 9.58
C SER A 406 -31.98 -28.71 8.05
N LYS A 407 -32.68 -29.61 7.41
CA LYS A 407 -32.92 -29.59 5.96
C LYS A 407 -33.85 -28.44 5.62
N MET A 408 -35.02 -28.34 6.30
CA MET A 408 -36.03 -27.33 6.06
C MET A 408 -35.48 -25.91 6.31
N ILE A 409 -34.78 -25.70 7.43
CA ILE A 409 -34.13 -24.41 7.72
C ILE A 409 -33.12 -24.02 6.63
N TYR A 410 -32.38 -24.99 6.10
CA TYR A 410 -31.39 -24.68 5.06
C TYR A 410 -32.02 -24.40 3.71
N GLU A 411 -33.10 -25.11 3.36
CA GLU A 411 -33.90 -24.86 2.14
C GLU A 411 -34.54 -23.46 2.18
N GLU A 412 -35.09 -23.04 3.30
CA GLU A 412 -35.62 -21.69 3.44
C GLU A 412 -34.52 -20.61 3.46
N TYR A 413 -33.40 -20.91 4.03
CA TYR A 413 -32.25 -20.02 3.90
C TYR A 413 -31.77 -19.86 2.43
N GLN A 414 -31.80 -20.92 1.63
CA GLN A 414 -31.50 -20.83 0.19
C GLN A 414 -32.58 -19.99 -0.55
N ASN A 415 -33.87 -20.19 -0.22
CA ASN A 415 -34.94 -19.37 -0.75
C ASN A 415 -34.80 -17.89 -0.39
N PHE A 416 -34.42 -17.59 0.85
CA PHE A 416 -34.12 -16.24 1.31
C PHE A 416 -32.96 -15.62 0.52
N CYS A 417 -31.86 -16.34 0.40
CA CYS A 417 -30.72 -15.87 -0.39
C CYS A 417 -31.09 -15.61 -1.85
N PHE A 418 -31.89 -16.48 -2.45
CA PHE A 418 -32.32 -16.32 -3.83
C PHE A 418 -33.22 -15.06 -4.01
N LYS A 419 -34.19 -14.83 -3.11
CA LYS A 419 -35.03 -13.63 -3.12
C LYS A 419 -34.25 -12.34 -2.96
N GLU A 420 -33.24 -12.35 -2.08
CA GLU A 420 -32.38 -11.21 -1.78
C GLU A 420 -31.20 -11.07 -2.76
N SER A 421 -31.12 -11.91 -3.80
CA SER A 421 -30.01 -11.94 -4.74
C SER A 421 -28.63 -12.13 -4.07
N LEU A 422 -28.60 -12.86 -2.95
CA LEU A 422 -27.40 -13.18 -2.18
C LEU A 422 -26.85 -14.55 -2.59
N LYS A 423 -25.54 -14.73 -2.43
CA LYS A 423 -24.92 -16.04 -2.62
C LYS A 423 -25.02 -16.85 -1.34
N GLU A 424 -25.73 -17.98 -1.40
CA GLU A 424 -25.89 -18.88 -0.28
C GLU A 424 -24.54 -19.50 0.19
N LEU A 425 -24.41 -19.73 1.48
CA LEU A 425 -23.35 -20.57 2.03
C LEU A 425 -23.66 -22.04 1.78
N SER A 426 -22.65 -22.87 1.57
CA SER A 426 -22.87 -24.31 1.60
C SER A 426 -23.38 -24.77 2.97
N GLN A 427 -24.20 -25.83 3.00
CA GLN A 427 -24.80 -26.31 4.24
C GLN A 427 -23.82 -26.53 5.41
N PRO A 428 -22.60 -27.07 5.20
CA PRO A 428 -21.60 -27.16 6.28
C PRO A 428 -21.17 -25.78 6.82
N LYS A 429 -21.01 -24.77 5.95
CA LYS A 429 -20.62 -23.41 6.36
C LYS A 429 -21.77 -22.72 7.09
N PHE A 430 -23.00 -22.86 6.61
CA PHE A 430 -24.20 -22.35 7.25
C PHE A 430 -24.35 -22.93 8.67
N THR A 431 -24.27 -24.26 8.80
CA THR A 431 -24.31 -24.93 10.10
C THR A 431 -23.24 -24.43 11.06
N LYS A 432 -21.98 -24.27 10.57
CA LYS A 432 -20.88 -23.77 11.39
C LYS A 432 -21.12 -22.33 11.88
N GLN A 433 -21.82 -21.52 11.09
CA GLN A 433 -22.20 -20.17 11.53
C GLN A 433 -23.27 -20.22 12.63
N LEU A 434 -24.30 -21.06 12.49
CA LEU A 434 -25.32 -21.26 13.52
C LEU A 434 -24.72 -21.79 14.83
N GLU A 435 -23.76 -22.72 14.75
CA GLU A 435 -23.02 -23.24 15.91
C GLU A 435 -22.27 -22.14 16.66
N LYS A 436 -21.68 -21.17 15.97
CA LYS A 436 -21.05 -19.99 16.59
C LYS A 436 -22.02 -19.08 17.32
N MET A 437 -23.29 -19.11 16.94
CA MET A 437 -24.38 -18.37 17.57
C MET A 437 -25.05 -19.19 18.71
N GLY A 438 -24.51 -20.35 19.05
CA GLY A 438 -25.07 -21.23 20.08
C GLY A 438 -26.19 -22.14 19.59
N ILE A 439 -26.46 -22.17 18.28
CA ILE A 439 -27.53 -22.97 17.68
C ILE A 439 -26.96 -24.29 17.14
N PHE A 440 -27.18 -25.37 17.87
CA PHE A 440 -26.58 -26.67 17.57
C PHE A 440 -27.56 -27.63 16.92
N ARG A 441 -27.04 -28.60 16.15
CA ARG A 441 -27.86 -29.70 15.60
C ARG A 441 -27.86 -30.90 16.53
N ARG A 442 -29.03 -31.52 16.68
CA ARG A 442 -29.17 -32.79 17.39
C ARG A 442 -29.99 -33.79 16.55
N LYS A 443 -29.68 -35.10 16.66
CA LYS A 443 -30.54 -36.14 16.08
C LYS A 443 -31.75 -36.36 17.00
N GLN A 444 -32.95 -36.16 16.46
CA GLN A 444 -34.21 -36.40 17.13
C GLN A 444 -35.08 -37.37 16.32
N SER A 445 -35.81 -38.23 17.00
CA SER A 445 -36.77 -39.14 16.37
C SER A 445 -38.19 -38.59 16.55
N ILE A 446 -38.86 -38.31 15.45
CA ILE A 446 -40.28 -37.88 15.46
C ILE A 446 -41.06 -38.83 14.54
N ASN A 447 -42.15 -39.39 15.02
CA ASN A 447 -42.96 -40.34 14.27
C ASN A 447 -42.17 -41.52 13.65
N GLY A 448 -41.15 -42.02 14.38
CA GLY A 448 -40.28 -43.13 13.93
C GLY A 448 -39.18 -42.74 12.95
N THR A 449 -39.16 -41.52 12.46
CA THR A 449 -38.13 -41.03 11.54
C THR A 449 -37.04 -40.24 12.27
N ARG A 450 -35.79 -40.66 12.12
CA ARG A 450 -34.63 -40.01 12.75
C ARG A 450 -34.04 -38.94 11.84
N MET A 451 -34.08 -37.67 12.29
CA MET A 451 -33.61 -36.53 11.52
C MET A 451 -32.73 -35.57 12.35
N TRP A 452 -31.91 -34.77 11.67
CA TRP A 452 -31.17 -33.68 12.29
C TRP A 452 -32.10 -32.45 12.43
N ARG A 453 -32.16 -31.90 13.63
CA ARG A 453 -32.88 -30.66 13.94
C ARG A 453 -31.97 -29.67 14.63
N TYR A 454 -32.20 -28.39 14.38
CA TYR A 454 -31.56 -27.34 15.16
C TYR A 454 -32.26 -27.20 16.50
N THR A 455 -31.49 -26.99 17.57
CA THR A 455 -32.05 -26.55 18.84
C THR A 455 -32.30 -25.05 18.77
N HIS A 456 -33.30 -24.56 19.47
CA HIS A 456 -33.54 -23.11 19.64
C HIS A 456 -34.04 -22.38 18.37
N LEU A 457 -34.15 -22.97 17.19
CA LEU A 457 -34.47 -22.32 15.93
C LEU A 457 -35.67 -22.93 15.23
N LYS A 458 -36.71 -22.15 15.03
CA LYS A 458 -37.91 -22.50 14.28
C LYS A 458 -38.17 -21.48 13.17
N LEU A 459 -38.73 -21.88 12.05
CA LEU A 459 -39.26 -20.94 11.06
C LEU A 459 -40.51 -20.25 11.64
N LYS A 460 -40.72 -18.98 11.36
CA LYS A 460 -41.96 -18.29 11.68
C LYS A 460 -43.13 -18.96 10.96
N ASN A 461 -44.29 -18.99 11.58
CA ASN A 461 -45.46 -19.70 11.07
C ASN A 461 -45.83 -19.33 9.63
N GLU A 462 -45.56 -18.11 9.21
CA GLU A 462 -45.80 -17.61 7.84
C GLU A 462 -44.94 -18.32 6.77
N TYR A 463 -43.83 -18.92 7.17
CA TYR A 463 -42.85 -19.53 6.28
C TYR A 463 -42.74 -21.05 6.47
N THR A 464 -43.55 -21.62 7.35
CA THR A 464 -43.59 -23.08 7.54
C THR A 464 -44.31 -23.71 6.35
N PRO A 465 -43.65 -24.59 5.54
CA PRO A 465 -44.30 -25.25 4.43
C PRO A 465 -45.53 -26.05 4.93
N ILE A 466 -46.68 -25.86 4.29
CA ILE A 466 -47.83 -26.69 4.56
C ILE A 466 -47.50 -28.10 4.07
N ILE A 467 -47.23 -29.01 5.01
CA ILE A 467 -46.99 -30.42 4.68
C ILE A 467 -48.34 -30.99 4.31
N SER A 468 -48.65 -31.10 3.01
CA SER A 468 -49.79 -31.81 2.46
C SER A 468 -49.54 -33.31 2.37
#